data_e3b2a579787bf627413b37b6708ea931
#
_entry.id   e3b2a579787bf627413b37b6708ea931
#
_cell.length_a   1.000
_cell.length_b   1.000
_cell.length_c   1.000
_cell.angle_alpha   90.00
_cell.angle_beta   90.00
_cell.angle_gamma   90.00
#
_symmetry.space_group_name_H-M   'P 1'
#
loop_
_entity.id
_entity.type
_entity.pdbx_description
1 polymer ?
#
loop_
_entity_poly.entity_id
_entity_poly.type
_entity_poly.pdbx_seq_one_letter_code
_entity_poly.pdbx_strand_id
1 'polypeptide(L)'
;LIKIHSILSLLCTGVYLSVLCYLIRGWARLQTPPAPSPAKAYTTKVTVLIAARNEEDKIALTIDDILAQDYPAELFELIIADDHSTDRTSEIISSYANRGVRLLQLWDEKALNSYKKRAIAEAIKLSAGDFLVCTDADCRIGPQWLSSIVSYYENNDLVMVSSPVSYFDEKNLFELVQTLEFSYLIGMGAAFIGNGRASTCNGANFAYRKDTFYEVGGFKGIDDLASGDDELLLQKVAEKYPGKIGFLKKREAIVYTHAKHTLHEFLQQRRRWASKSVKYKDKKVVAVAVGIWLFNLSMVVNLLLGFVDVYFLKLVLLQFVLKTIFETVYLLPIDRFLKRSNLVWLLVILSPIHIIYFVYVGIMGNTKKYNWKGRNVQ
;
A
#
# COMPACT_ATOMS: atom_id res chain seq x y z
N LEU A 1 -17.33 37.98 -6.86
CA LEU A 1 -17.05 36.81 -5.98
C LEU A 1 -17.53 35.52 -6.62
N ILE A 2 -18.80 35.40 -7.08
CA ILE A 2 -19.36 34.19 -7.69
C ILE A 2 -18.53 33.71 -8.87
N LYS A 3 -18.22 34.58 -9.83
CA LYS A 3 -17.41 34.24 -11.02
C LYS A 3 -16.00 33.70 -10.62
N ILE A 4 -15.34 34.35 -9.65
CA ILE A 4 -14.01 33.93 -9.19
C ILE A 4 -14.08 32.54 -8.56
N HIS A 5 -15.05 32.29 -7.65
CA HIS A 5 -15.24 31.00 -7.01
C HIS A 5 -15.53 29.89 -8.04
N SER A 6 -16.39 30.16 -9.04
CA SER A 6 -16.69 29.21 -10.11
C SER A 6 -15.45 28.83 -10.94
N ILE A 7 -14.63 29.85 -11.29
CA ILE A 7 -13.37 29.61 -12.01
C ILE A 7 -12.44 28.73 -11.17
N LEU A 8 -12.28 29.03 -9.88
CA LEU A 8 -11.45 28.22 -8.98
C LEU A 8 -11.96 26.78 -8.87
N SER A 9 -13.28 26.58 -8.72
CA SER A 9 -13.90 25.25 -8.67
C SER A 9 -13.65 24.46 -9.97
N LEU A 10 -13.77 25.11 -11.13
CA LEU A 10 -13.49 24.46 -12.42
C LEU A 10 -12.01 24.15 -12.61
N LEU A 11 -11.10 25.03 -12.15
CA LEU A 11 -9.66 24.76 -12.14
C LEU A 11 -9.33 23.55 -11.27
N CYS A 12 -9.87 23.47 -10.05
CA CYS A 12 -9.71 22.30 -9.17
C CYS A 12 -10.23 21.03 -9.85
N THR A 13 -11.37 21.11 -10.55
CA THR A 13 -11.91 20.00 -11.33
C THR A 13 -10.94 19.58 -12.44
N GLY A 14 -10.41 20.50 -13.20
CA GLY A 14 -9.42 20.25 -14.25
C GLY A 14 -8.16 19.56 -13.71
N VAL A 15 -7.63 20.03 -12.58
CA VAL A 15 -6.49 19.40 -11.89
C VAL A 15 -6.83 17.97 -11.50
N TYR A 16 -7.99 17.74 -10.87
CA TYR A 16 -8.42 16.40 -10.44
C TYR A 16 -8.53 15.42 -11.62
N LEU A 17 -9.21 15.82 -12.69
CA LEU A 17 -9.35 15.01 -13.91
C LEU A 17 -8.00 14.73 -14.58
N SER A 18 -7.10 15.70 -14.59
CA SER A 18 -5.73 15.52 -15.12
C SER A 18 -4.96 14.46 -14.31
N VAL A 19 -5.12 14.45 -12.98
CA VAL A 19 -4.54 13.41 -12.13
C VAL A 19 -5.13 12.04 -12.47
N LEU A 20 -6.45 11.92 -12.61
CA LEU A 20 -7.08 10.66 -13.01
C LEU A 20 -6.62 10.18 -14.40
N CYS A 21 -6.53 11.07 -15.38
CA CYS A 21 -5.97 10.73 -16.70
C CYS A 21 -4.53 10.22 -16.59
N TYR A 22 -3.71 10.85 -15.75
CA TYR A 22 -2.34 10.39 -15.47
C TYR A 22 -2.31 8.98 -14.86
N LEU A 23 -3.20 8.69 -13.89
CA LEU A 23 -3.32 7.38 -13.27
C LEU A 23 -3.83 6.32 -14.27
N ILE A 24 -4.86 6.63 -15.06
CA ILE A 24 -5.38 5.74 -16.12
C ILE A 24 -4.26 5.36 -17.11
N ARG A 25 -3.50 6.35 -17.57
CA ARG A 25 -2.37 6.12 -18.47
C ARG A 25 -1.30 5.24 -17.82
N GLY A 26 -0.97 5.48 -16.55
CA GLY A 26 0.03 4.69 -15.82
C GLY A 26 -0.37 3.23 -15.67
N TRP A 27 -1.62 2.96 -15.28
CA TRP A 27 -2.15 1.60 -15.20
C TRP A 27 -2.16 0.89 -16.56
N ALA A 28 -2.53 1.60 -17.63
CA ALA A 28 -2.57 1.04 -18.99
C ALA A 28 -1.17 0.69 -19.53
N ARG A 29 -0.11 1.34 -19.05
CA ARG A 29 1.28 1.04 -19.46
C ARG A 29 1.85 -0.20 -18.78
N LEU A 30 1.27 -0.64 -17.67
CA LEU A 30 1.72 -1.83 -16.96
C LEU A 30 1.34 -3.08 -17.76
N GLN A 31 2.35 -3.81 -18.18
CA GLN A 31 2.16 -5.09 -18.85
C GLN A 31 1.94 -6.20 -17.82
N THR A 32 1.10 -7.18 -18.19
CA THR A 32 1.00 -8.43 -17.44
C THR A 32 2.17 -9.31 -17.86
N PRO A 33 3.06 -9.71 -16.93
CA PRO A 33 4.18 -10.57 -17.27
C PRO A 33 3.69 -11.92 -17.79
N PRO A 34 4.43 -12.57 -18.68
CA PRO A 34 4.14 -13.94 -19.11
C PRO A 34 4.21 -14.91 -17.93
N ALA A 35 3.61 -16.07 -18.08
CA ALA A 35 3.78 -17.15 -17.12
C ALA A 35 5.28 -17.49 -16.98
N PRO A 36 5.75 -17.90 -15.76
CA PRO A 36 7.11 -18.36 -15.59
C PRO A 36 7.41 -19.48 -16.61
N SER A 37 8.57 -19.40 -17.26
CA SER A 37 8.99 -20.48 -18.14
C SER A 37 9.40 -21.69 -17.31
N PRO A 38 8.82 -22.86 -17.52
CA PRO A 38 9.21 -24.07 -16.78
C PRO A 38 10.66 -24.48 -17.04
N ALA A 39 11.27 -23.97 -18.12
CA ALA A 39 12.63 -24.33 -18.55
C ALA A 39 13.74 -23.52 -17.85
N LYS A 40 13.42 -22.43 -17.15
CA LYS A 40 14.42 -21.59 -16.50
C LYS A 40 14.49 -21.93 -15.00
N ALA A 41 15.60 -22.53 -14.57
CA ALA A 41 15.87 -22.74 -13.16
C ALA A 41 16.03 -21.37 -12.47
N TYR A 42 15.42 -21.20 -11.29
CA TYR A 42 15.64 -20.05 -10.45
C TYR A 42 17.07 -20.05 -9.89
N THR A 43 17.66 -18.87 -9.76
CA THR A 43 19.01 -18.70 -9.23
C THR A 43 19.07 -17.72 -8.05
N THR A 44 18.03 -16.92 -7.88
CA THR A 44 17.98 -15.87 -6.87
C THR A 44 17.75 -16.47 -5.48
N LYS A 45 18.65 -16.19 -4.54
CA LYS A 45 18.45 -16.52 -3.11
C LYS A 45 17.55 -15.48 -2.47
N VAL A 46 16.46 -15.94 -1.87
CA VAL A 46 15.41 -15.08 -1.30
C VAL A 46 15.35 -15.21 0.21
N THR A 47 15.21 -14.09 0.92
CA THR A 47 14.74 -14.09 2.30
C THR A 47 13.35 -13.45 2.37
N VAL A 48 12.36 -14.21 2.82
CA VAL A 48 11.05 -13.68 3.16
C VAL A 48 11.12 -13.10 4.58
N LEU A 49 10.70 -11.84 4.73
CA LEU A 49 10.78 -11.07 5.97
C LEU A 49 9.39 -10.71 6.49
N ILE A 50 9.12 -11.02 7.74
CA ILE A 50 7.89 -10.64 8.44
C ILE A 50 8.26 -9.97 9.77
N ALA A 51 7.62 -8.84 10.08
CA ALA A 51 7.60 -8.28 11.42
C ALA A 51 6.25 -8.61 12.05
N ALA A 52 6.26 -9.33 13.16
CA ALA A 52 5.06 -9.77 13.87
C ALA A 52 4.94 -9.08 15.23
N ARG A 53 3.70 -8.79 15.66
CA ARG A 53 3.36 -8.38 17.02
C ARG A 53 1.89 -8.67 17.30
N ASN A 54 1.63 -9.55 18.27
CA ASN A 54 0.28 -9.93 18.67
C ASN A 54 -0.57 -10.37 17.46
N GLU A 55 -0.18 -11.48 16.84
CA GLU A 55 -0.81 -12.07 15.65
C GLU A 55 -1.11 -13.57 15.84
N GLU A 56 -1.34 -14.03 17.10
CA GLU A 56 -1.54 -15.44 17.41
C GLU A 56 -2.65 -16.09 16.59
N ASP A 57 -3.69 -15.33 16.21
CA ASP A 57 -4.84 -15.86 15.46
C ASP A 57 -4.55 -16.09 13.96
N LYS A 58 -3.48 -15.47 13.41
CA LYS A 58 -3.27 -15.42 11.95
C LYS A 58 -1.91 -15.90 11.49
N ILE A 59 -0.88 -15.74 12.33
CA ILE A 59 0.51 -15.98 11.92
C ILE A 59 0.76 -17.40 11.42
N ALA A 60 0.10 -18.41 11.99
CA ALA A 60 0.23 -19.79 11.54
C ALA A 60 -0.19 -19.97 10.08
N LEU A 61 -1.32 -19.36 9.68
CA LEU A 61 -1.82 -19.44 8.31
C LEU A 61 -0.87 -18.73 7.32
N THR A 62 -0.29 -17.59 7.71
CA THR A 62 0.69 -16.88 6.89
C THR A 62 1.97 -17.73 6.73
N ILE A 63 2.46 -18.36 7.79
CA ILE A 63 3.63 -19.26 7.72
C ILE A 63 3.36 -20.44 6.80
N ASP A 64 2.21 -21.10 6.95
CA ASP A 64 1.85 -22.26 6.12
C ASP A 64 1.73 -21.87 4.64
N ASP A 65 1.15 -20.71 4.30
CA ASP A 65 1.07 -20.22 2.93
C ASP A 65 2.48 -19.97 2.34
N ILE A 66 3.44 -19.47 3.14
CA ILE A 66 4.82 -19.23 2.69
C ILE A 66 5.59 -20.55 2.53
N LEU A 67 5.42 -21.49 3.44
CA LEU A 67 6.08 -22.80 3.33
C LEU A 67 5.51 -23.67 2.21
N ALA A 68 4.34 -23.32 1.67
CA ALA A 68 3.69 -24.00 0.55
C ALA A 68 4.00 -23.35 -0.82
N GLN A 69 5.00 -22.46 -0.90
CA GLN A 69 5.37 -21.83 -2.17
C GLN A 69 6.00 -22.83 -3.15
N ASP A 70 5.72 -22.63 -4.45
CA ASP A 70 6.29 -23.41 -5.56
C ASP A 70 7.74 -23.00 -5.93
N TYR A 71 8.42 -22.35 -5.02
CA TYR A 71 9.82 -21.91 -5.17
C TYR A 71 10.79 -22.94 -4.54
N PRO A 72 11.98 -23.21 -5.11
CA PRO A 72 12.92 -24.18 -4.57
C PRO A 72 13.25 -23.90 -3.10
N ALA A 73 13.05 -24.89 -2.22
CA ALA A 73 13.21 -24.72 -0.78
C ALA A 73 14.63 -24.34 -0.36
N GLU A 74 15.64 -24.77 -1.14
CA GLU A 74 17.06 -24.44 -0.93
C GLU A 74 17.42 -23.00 -1.32
N LEU A 75 16.55 -22.32 -2.06
CA LEU A 75 16.75 -20.96 -2.49
C LEU A 75 15.99 -19.91 -1.68
N PHE A 76 15.17 -20.32 -0.70
CA PHE A 76 14.53 -19.33 0.16
C PHE A 76 14.58 -19.69 1.63
N GLU A 77 14.56 -18.69 2.47
CA GLU A 77 14.40 -18.77 3.92
C GLU A 77 13.30 -17.84 4.41
N LEU A 78 12.69 -18.17 5.54
CA LEU A 78 11.70 -17.34 6.22
C LEU A 78 12.24 -16.86 7.56
N ILE A 79 12.35 -15.54 7.75
CA ILE A 79 12.73 -14.92 9.02
C ILE A 79 11.55 -14.09 9.52
N ILE A 80 11.10 -14.37 10.72
CA ILE A 80 10.02 -13.63 11.39
C ILE A 80 10.60 -12.94 12.60
N ALA A 81 10.57 -11.60 12.59
CA ALA A 81 10.98 -10.79 13.73
C ALA A 81 9.77 -10.50 14.61
N ASP A 82 9.77 -11.11 15.81
CA ASP A 82 8.75 -10.83 16.82
C ASP A 82 9.11 -9.59 17.62
N ASP A 83 8.29 -8.55 17.46
CA ASP A 83 8.46 -7.27 18.13
C ASP A 83 7.68 -7.23 19.45
N HIS A 84 8.18 -7.96 20.47
CA HIS A 84 7.63 -7.97 21.84
C HIS A 84 6.15 -8.37 21.88
N SER A 85 5.76 -9.46 21.25
CA SER A 85 4.41 -10.01 21.40
C SER A 85 4.16 -10.42 22.86
N THR A 86 2.92 -10.20 23.31
CA THR A 86 2.45 -10.54 24.67
C THR A 86 1.45 -11.68 24.66
N ASP A 87 1.09 -12.16 23.47
CA ASP A 87 0.25 -13.32 23.21
C ASP A 87 1.12 -14.55 22.80
N ARG A 88 0.51 -15.57 22.24
CA ARG A 88 1.19 -16.79 21.82
C ARG A 88 1.92 -16.70 20.48
N THR A 89 2.07 -15.52 19.89
CA THR A 89 2.71 -15.32 18.57
C THR A 89 4.09 -15.97 18.51
N SER A 90 4.98 -15.66 19.48
CA SER A 90 6.35 -16.22 19.53
C SER A 90 6.36 -17.75 19.69
N GLU A 91 5.48 -18.29 20.52
CA GLU A 91 5.33 -19.74 20.72
C GLU A 91 4.94 -20.43 19.41
N ILE A 92 3.94 -19.88 18.71
CA ILE A 92 3.48 -20.39 17.42
C ILE A 92 4.61 -20.37 16.40
N ILE A 93 5.33 -19.25 16.23
CA ILE A 93 6.45 -19.16 15.28
C ILE A 93 7.53 -20.19 15.62
N SER A 94 7.88 -20.34 16.92
CA SER A 94 8.89 -21.29 17.38
C SER A 94 8.52 -22.74 17.05
N SER A 95 7.24 -23.09 17.03
CA SER A 95 6.78 -24.45 16.68
C SER A 95 7.09 -24.84 15.22
N TYR A 96 7.38 -23.88 14.35
CA TYR A 96 7.79 -24.09 12.95
C TYR A 96 9.32 -24.18 12.75
N ALA A 97 10.13 -24.13 13.81
CA ALA A 97 11.59 -24.15 13.69
C ALA A 97 12.10 -25.41 12.97
N ASN A 98 11.49 -26.57 13.19
CA ASN A 98 11.82 -27.82 12.50
C ASN A 98 11.44 -27.82 11.00
N ARG A 99 10.64 -26.86 10.53
CA ARG A 99 10.29 -26.62 9.13
C ARG A 99 11.14 -25.50 8.50
N GLY A 100 12.20 -25.04 9.18
CA GLY A 100 13.15 -24.02 8.68
C GLY A 100 12.75 -22.57 8.93
N VAL A 101 11.70 -22.31 9.70
CA VAL A 101 11.31 -20.93 10.08
C VAL A 101 12.24 -20.40 11.16
N ARG A 102 12.82 -19.22 10.94
CA ARG A 102 13.71 -18.58 11.90
C ARG A 102 12.97 -17.47 12.65
N LEU A 103 12.85 -17.61 13.96
CA LEU A 103 12.35 -16.58 14.86
C LEU A 103 13.49 -15.68 15.31
N LEU A 104 13.31 -14.36 15.14
CA LEU A 104 14.12 -13.33 15.77
C LEU A 104 13.26 -12.60 16.82
N GLN A 105 13.53 -12.88 18.09
CA GLN A 105 12.85 -12.17 19.18
C GLN A 105 13.60 -10.87 19.53
N LEU A 106 12.87 -9.77 19.63
CA LEU A 106 13.40 -8.48 20.06
C LEU A 106 12.99 -8.24 21.51
N TRP A 107 13.98 -7.99 22.37
CA TRP A 107 13.78 -7.86 23.82
C TRP A 107 14.12 -6.48 24.40
N ASP A 108 14.49 -5.52 23.53
CA ASP A 108 14.95 -4.23 24.01
C ASP A 108 13.81 -3.41 24.62
N GLU A 109 14.01 -2.96 25.86
CA GLU A 109 13.08 -2.09 26.60
C GLU A 109 13.04 -0.64 26.10
N LYS A 110 13.94 -0.26 25.19
CA LYS A 110 14.05 1.11 24.70
C LYS A 110 12.81 1.49 23.87
N ALA A 111 12.06 2.48 24.36
CA ALA A 111 10.94 3.02 23.62
C ALA A 111 11.40 3.59 22.25
N LEU A 112 10.79 3.11 21.19
CA LEU A 112 11.05 3.51 19.80
C LEU A 112 9.77 4.02 19.16
N ASN A 113 9.89 4.86 18.12
CA ASN A 113 8.75 5.16 17.27
C ASN A 113 8.62 4.16 16.10
N SER A 114 9.73 3.60 15.66
CA SER A 114 9.84 2.81 14.41
C SER A 114 10.06 1.32 14.64
N TYR A 115 9.27 0.71 15.51
CA TYR A 115 9.41 -0.71 15.90
C TYR A 115 9.46 -1.67 14.69
N LYS A 116 8.54 -1.56 13.74
CA LYS A 116 8.51 -2.44 12.56
C LYS A 116 9.77 -2.28 11.69
N LYS A 117 10.25 -1.04 11.47
CA LYS A 117 11.48 -0.81 10.69
C LYS A 117 12.69 -1.42 11.37
N ARG A 118 12.77 -1.32 12.70
CA ARG A 118 13.83 -1.96 13.47
C ARG A 118 13.76 -3.49 13.33
N ALA A 119 12.59 -4.07 13.52
CA ALA A 119 12.40 -5.52 13.40
C ALA A 119 12.87 -6.02 12.02
N ILE A 120 12.44 -5.36 10.95
CA ILE A 120 12.88 -5.69 9.58
C ILE A 120 14.39 -5.46 9.41
N ALA A 121 14.97 -4.35 9.91
CA ALA A 121 16.40 -4.08 9.78
C ALA A 121 17.26 -5.13 10.49
N GLU A 122 16.87 -5.58 11.69
CA GLU A 122 17.56 -6.65 12.40
C GLU A 122 17.43 -8.00 11.67
N ALA A 123 16.26 -8.30 11.12
CA ALA A 123 16.07 -9.50 10.31
C ALA A 123 16.92 -9.49 9.03
N ILE A 124 17.06 -8.32 8.37
CA ILE A 124 17.94 -8.16 7.20
C ILE A 124 19.40 -8.47 7.52
N LYS A 125 19.89 -8.12 8.69
CA LYS A 125 21.29 -8.45 9.10
C LYS A 125 21.53 -9.96 9.16
N LEU A 126 20.50 -10.73 9.52
CA LEU A 126 20.56 -12.17 9.64
C LEU A 126 20.22 -12.90 8.34
N SER A 127 19.71 -12.20 7.34
CA SER A 127 19.27 -12.80 6.07
C SER A 127 20.45 -13.29 5.24
N ALA A 128 20.31 -14.46 4.60
CA ALA A 128 21.26 -15.04 3.67
C ALA A 128 20.91 -14.75 2.20
N GLY A 129 19.66 -14.36 1.92
CA GLY A 129 19.19 -14.05 0.57
C GLY A 129 19.68 -12.70 0.06
N ASP A 130 19.92 -12.64 -1.24
CA ASP A 130 20.30 -11.40 -1.95
C ASP A 130 19.08 -10.56 -2.32
N PHE A 131 17.91 -11.18 -2.36
CA PHE A 131 16.62 -10.56 -2.66
C PHE A 131 15.68 -10.74 -1.48
N LEU A 132 15.19 -9.62 -0.95
CA LEU A 132 14.35 -9.56 0.23
C LEU A 132 12.91 -9.38 -0.17
N VAL A 133 12.00 -10.23 0.31
CA VAL A 133 10.57 -10.16 0.04
C VAL A 133 9.83 -9.94 1.34
N CYS A 134 9.08 -8.83 1.44
CA CYS A 134 8.38 -8.44 2.66
C CYS A 134 6.88 -8.69 2.55
N THR A 135 6.30 -9.23 3.62
CA THR A 135 4.85 -9.35 3.82
C THR A 135 4.48 -9.12 5.28
N ASP A 136 3.18 -8.93 5.56
CA ASP A 136 2.68 -8.76 6.93
C ASP A 136 2.26 -10.11 7.54
N ALA A 137 2.23 -10.18 8.87
CA ALA A 137 1.99 -11.40 9.64
C ALA A 137 0.52 -11.90 9.60
N ASP A 138 -0.40 -11.10 9.05
CA ASP A 138 -1.83 -11.37 8.96
C ASP A 138 -2.33 -11.55 7.52
N CYS A 139 -1.40 -11.84 6.60
CA CYS A 139 -1.69 -11.97 5.17
C CYS A 139 -1.96 -13.42 4.75
N ARG A 140 -2.74 -13.58 3.66
CA ARG A 140 -2.93 -14.84 2.96
C ARG A 140 -2.28 -14.75 1.58
N ILE A 141 -1.63 -15.80 1.16
CA ILE A 141 -0.70 -15.80 0.02
C ILE A 141 -0.91 -17.07 -0.81
N GLY A 142 -1.03 -16.91 -2.12
CA GLY A 142 -1.15 -18.06 -3.03
C GLY A 142 0.21 -18.76 -3.28
N PRO A 143 0.20 -20.03 -3.74
CA PRO A 143 1.42 -20.83 -3.86
C PRO A 143 2.42 -20.33 -4.92
N GLN A 144 1.99 -19.50 -5.85
CA GLN A 144 2.83 -18.95 -6.92
C GLN A 144 3.30 -17.51 -6.67
N TRP A 145 3.16 -17.03 -5.45
CA TRP A 145 3.52 -15.66 -5.11
C TRP A 145 5.02 -15.41 -5.25
N LEU A 146 5.84 -16.26 -4.62
CA LEU A 146 7.29 -16.08 -4.60
C LEU A 146 7.90 -16.29 -5.99
N SER A 147 7.53 -17.37 -6.67
CA SER A 147 7.97 -17.65 -8.05
C SER A 147 7.59 -16.55 -9.03
N SER A 148 6.40 -15.93 -8.85
CA SER A 148 5.96 -14.81 -9.68
C SER A 148 6.80 -13.56 -9.47
N ILE A 149 7.11 -13.21 -8.21
CA ILE A 149 7.94 -12.05 -7.87
C ILE A 149 9.36 -12.22 -8.40
N VAL A 150 9.98 -13.39 -8.13
CA VAL A 150 11.35 -13.66 -8.53
C VAL A 150 11.47 -13.75 -10.05
N SER A 151 10.56 -14.45 -10.73
CA SER A 151 10.53 -14.49 -12.19
C SER A 151 10.43 -13.10 -12.82
N TYR A 152 9.62 -12.22 -12.24
CA TYR A 152 9.51 -10.83 -12.72
C TYR A 152 10.80 -10.06 -12.49
N TYR A 153 11.42 -10.22 -11.32
CA TYR A 153 12.70 -9.61 -10.99
C TYR A 153 13.83 -10.08 -11.91
N GLU A 154 13.98 -11.40 -12.12
CA GLU A 154 15.06 -11.98 -12.94
C GLU A 154 14.94 -11.65 -14.44
N ASN A 155 13.73 -11.35 -14.91
CA ASN A 155 13.47 -11.04 -16.33
C ASN A 155 13.49 -9.53 -16.61
N ASN A 156 13.68 -8.68 -15.59
CA ASN A 156 13.70 -7.23 -15.73
C ASN A 156 14.87 -6.65 -14.94
N ASP A 157 15.49 -5.62 -15.45
CA ASP A 157 16.60 -4.93 -14.79
C ASP A 157 16.05 -4.00 -13.67
N LEU A 158 15.60 -4.61 -12.58
CA LEU A 158 14.97 -3.94 -11.44
C LEU A 158 15.81 -4.08 -10.17
N VAL A 159 15.66 -3.15 -9.26
CA VAL A 159 16.22 -3.22 -7.89
C VAL A 159 15.12 -3.37 -6.83
N MET A 160 13.87 -3.08 -7.21
CA MET A 160 12.71 -3.18 -6.32
C MET A 160 11.45 -3.56 -7.12
N VAL A 161 10.62 -4.41 -6.52
CA VAL A 161 9.33 -4.84 -7.08
C VAL A 161 8.24 -4.52 -6.07
N SER A 162 7.23 -3.77 -6.48
CA SER A 162 5.95 -3.63 -5.77
C SER A 162 4.94 -4.58 -6.39
N SER A 163 4.09 -5.18 -5.57
CA SER A 163 3.13 -6.18 -6.02
C SER A 163 1.72 -5.90 -5.44
N PRO A 164 0.66 -6.44 -6.05
CA PRO A 164 -0.70 -6.11 -5.66
C PRO A 164 -1.10 -6.67 -4.30
N VAL A 165 -1.91 -5.91 -3.57
CA VAL A 165 -2.57 -6.32 -2.33
C VAL A 165 -4.07 -6.08 -2.48
N SER A 166 -4.89 -6.97 -1.93
CA SER A 166 -6.35 -6.82 -1.92
C SER A 166 -6.92 -7.23 -0.58
N TYR A 167 -8.10 -6.71 -0.24
CA TYR A 167 -8.86 -7.27 0.87
C TYR A 167 -9.61 -8.53 0.43
N PHE A 168 -9.93 -9.38 1.40
CA PHE A 168 -10.72 -10.59 1.20
C PHE A 168 -11.59 -10.87 2.42
N ASP A 169 -12.59 -11.74 2.25
CA ASP A 169 -13.47 -12.23 3.31
C ASP A 169 -14.29 -11.11 3.99
N GLU A 170 -14.69 -10.12 3.18
CA GLU A 170 -15.48 -8.99 3.66
C GLU A 170 -16.89 -9.45 4.11
N LYS A 171 -17.28 -9.08 5.33
CA LYS A 171 -18.51 -9.54 5.99
C LYS A 171 -19.71 -8.60 5.81
N ASN A 172 -19.48 -7.34 5.46
CA ASN A 172 -20.48 -6.31 5.42
C ASN A 172 -20.16 -5.19 4.41
N LEU A 173 -21.11 -4.29 4.18
CA LEU A 173 -20.96 -3.19 3.24
C LEU A 173 -19.81 -2.25 3.61
N PHE A 174 -19.55 -2.00 4.90
CA PHE A 174 -18.48 -1.13 5.35
C PHE A 174 -17.09 -1.70 4.96
N GLU A 175 -16.90 -3.01 5.01
CA GLU A 175 -15.67 -3.67 4.57
C GLU A 175 -15.54 -3.68 3.05
N LEU A 176 -16.65 -3.91 2.30
CA LEU A 176 -16.66 -3.84 0.83
C LEU A 176 -16.30 -2.45 0.31
N VAL A 177 -16.71 -1.39 1.01
CA VAL A 177 -16.35 -0.01 0.72
C VAL A 177 -14.84 0.21 0.88
N GLN A 178 -14.26 -0.33 1.96
CA GLN A 178 -12.83 -0.26 2.18
C GLN A 178 -12.06 -0.99 1.08
N THR A 179 -12.59 -2.11 0.57
CA THR A 179 -11.98 -2.85 -0.55
C THR A 179 -11.91 -1.98 -1.80
N LEU A 180 -12.97 -1.25 -2.13
CA LEU A 180 -13.00 -0.34 -3.27
C LEU A 180 -11.99 0.81 -3.11
N GLU A 181 -11.95 1.46 -1.93
CA GLU A 181 -10.95 2.49 -1.61
C GLU A 181 -9.52 1.93 -1.68
N PHE A 182 -9.31 0.73 -1.17
CA PHE A 182 -8.00 0.09 -1.17
C PHE A 182 -7.54 -0.26 -2.58
N SER A 183 -8.43 -0.73 -3.45
CA SER A 183 -8.17 -0.91 -4.89
C SER A 183 -7.69 0.39 -5.55
N TYR A 184 -8.30 1.52 -5.19
CA TYR A 184 -7.89 2.84 -5.66
C TYR A 184 -6.44 3.16 -5.27
N LEU A 185 -6.07 2.92 -4.00
CA LEU A 185 -4.73 3.18 -3.48
C LEU A 185 -3.66 2.26 -4.09
N ILE A 186 -3.95 0.97 -4.21
CA ILE A 186 -3.06 0.00 -4.87
C ILE A 186 -2.87 0.35 -6.34
N GLY A 187 -3.95 0.66 -7.04
CA GLY A 187 -3.90 1.10 -8.43
C GLY A 187 -3.13 2.41 -8.61
N MET A 188 -3.20 3.33 -7.64
CA MET A 188 -2.45 4.58 -7.65
C MET A 188 -0.94 4.33 -7.57
N GLY A 189 -0.48 3.49 -6.64
CA GLY A 189 0.93 3.10 -6.55
C GLY A 189 1.42 2.44 -7.83
N ALA A 190 0.64 1.49 -8.35
CA ALA A 190 0.89 0.83 -9.62
C ALA A 190 1.00 1.82 -10.79
N ALA A 191 0.05 2.76 -10.91
CA ALA A 191 0.01 3.74 -11.99
C ALA A 191 1.19 4.74 -11.94
N PHE A 192 1.62 5.14 -10.74
CA PHE A 192 2.82 5.97 -10.61
C PHE A 192 4.06 5.23 -11.10
N ILE A 193 4.22 3.94 -10.74
CA ILE A 193 5.31 3.09 -11.24
C ILE A 193 5.21 2.93 -12.76
N GLY A 194 4.02 2.67 -13.31
CA GLY A 194 3.79 2.56 -14.75
C GLY A 194 4.10 3.84 -15.54
N ASN A 195 4.06 5.01 -14.89
CA ASN A 195 4.50 6.28 -15.44
C ASN A 195 5.99 6.59 -15.18
N GLY A 196 6.77 5.64 -14.62
CA GLY A 196 8.19 5.81 -14.32
C GLY A 196 8.47 6.72 -13.11
N ARG A 197 7.48 6.91 -12.22
CA ARG A 197 7.58 7.77 -11.03
C ARG A 197 7.07 7.05 -9.79
N ALA A 198 7.80 6.05 -9.31
CA ALA A 198 7.46 5.33 -8.10
C ALA A 198 7.39 6.30 -6.91
N SER A 199 6.24 6.38 -6.25
CA SER A 199 6.00 7.30 -5.12
C SER A 199 5.39 6.60 -3.91
N THR A 200 4.63 5.52 -4.11
CA THR A 200 3.99 4.75 -3.04
C THR A 200 3.92 3.27 -3.39
N CYS A 201 3.95 2.42 -2.38
CA CYS A 201 3.72 0.98 -2.45
C CYS A 201 3.03 0.49 -1.17
N ASN A 202 2.82 -0.82 -1.06
CA ASN A 202 2.22 -1.43 0.12
C ASN A 202 3.20 -2.40 0.80
N GLY A 203 3.41 -2.23 2.10
CA GLY A 203 4.33 -3.02 2.92
C GLY A 203 4.02 -4.51 3.03
N ALA A 204 2.78 -4.90 2.72
CA ALA A 204 2.38 -6.30 2.72
C ALA A 204 2.85 -7.07 1.48
N ASN A 205 3.34 -6.39 0.43
CA ASN A 205 3.76 -7.07 -0.80
C ASN A 205 4.76 -6.25 -1.62
N PHE A 206 6.00 -6.22 -1.17
CA PHE A 206 7.09 -5.59 -1.92
C PHE A 206 8.40 -6.35 -1.71
N ALA A 207 9.30 -6.24 -2.68
CA ALA A 207 10.57 -6.93 -2.66
C ALA A 207 11.68 -6.01 -3.19
N TYR A 208 12.91 -6.19 -2.71
CA TYR A 208 14.05 -5.37 -3.10
C TYR A 208 15.37 -6.11 -2.89
N ARG A 209 16.40 -5.69 -3.61
CA ARG A 209 17.74 -6.23 -3.44
C ARG A 209 18.32 -5.82 -2.08
N LYS A 210 19.00 -6.73 -1.43
CA LYS A 210 19.63 -6.50 -0.12
C LYS A 210 20.72 -5.43 -0.20
N ASP A 211 21.55 -5.44 -1.24
CA ASP A 211 22.54 -4.40 -1.50
C ASP A 211 21.90 -3.02 -1.68
N THR A 212 20.82 -2.92 -2.45
CA THR A 212 20.07 -1.67 -2.64
C THR A 212 19.58 -1.10 -1.31
N PHE A 213 19.10 -1.95 -0.38
CA PHE A 213 18.70 -1.49 0.96
C PHE A 213 19.86 -0.80 1.68
N TYR A 214 21.06 -1.41 1.70
CA TYR A 214 22.21 -0.81 2.36
C TYR A 214 22.72 0.42 1.62
N GLU A 215 22.74 0.42 0.31
CA GLU A 215 23.21 1.54 -0.51
C GLU A 215 22.37 2.81 -0.39
N VAL A 216 21.05 2.68 -0.11
CA VAL A 216 20.20 3.84 0.21
C VAL A 216 20.25 4.21 1.70
N GLY A 217 21.09 3.51 2.51
CA GLY A 217 21.22 3.72 3.95
C GLY A 217 20.05 3.17 4.74
N GLY A 218 19.36 2.15 4.23
CA GLY A 218 18.24 1.47 4.89
C GLY A 218 17.17 2.45 5.39
N PHE A 219 16.75 2.29 6.62
CA PHE A 219 15.74 3.15 7.25
C PHE A 219 16.29 4.44 7.87
N LYS A 220 17.61 4.72 7.78
CA LYS A 220 18.19 5.95 8.31
C LYS A 220 17.52 7.20 7.71
N GLY A 221 17.09 8.12 8.57
CA GLY A 221 16.42 9.37 8.21
C GLY A 221 14.90 9.24 8.02
N ILE A 222 14.35 8.02 8.15
CA ILE A 222 12.93 7.71 8.16
C ILE A 222 12.53 6.83 9.36
N ASP A 223 13.46 6.61 10.27
CA ASP A 223 13.37 5.75 11.45
C ASP A 223 12.75 6.44 12.68
N ASP A 224 12.42 7.70 12.56
CA ASP A 224 11.69 8.50 13.56
C ASP A 224 10.16 8.37 13.45
N LEU A 225 9.63 7.75 12.39
CA LEU A 225 8.21 7.51 12.18
C LEU A 225 7.83 6.04 12.34
N ALA A 226 6.66 5.77 12.91
CA ALA A 226 6.16 4.41 13.09
C ALA A 226 5.73 3.73 11.77
N SER A 227 5.39 4.49 10.75
CA SER A 227 4.95 4.02 9.42
C SER A 227 5.98 4.37 8.33
N GLY A 228 5.82 3.84 7.13
CA GLY A 228 6.63 4.17 5.96
C GLY A 228 7.88 3.31 5.81
N ASP A 229 7.91 2.12 6.37
CA ASP A 229 8.89 1.08 6.09
C ASP A 229 8.93 0.67 4.62
N ASP A 230 7.79 0.80 3.96
CA ASP A 230 7.53 0.54 2.55
C ASP A 230 7.75 1.77 1.66
N GLU A 231 6.87 2.73 1.77
CA GLU A 231 6.75 3.87 0.88
C GLU A 231 7.94 4.85 0.98
N LEU A 232 8.42 5.12 2.20
CA LEU A 232 9.57 6.01 2.36
C LEU A 232 10.88 5.33 1.92
N LEU A 233 10.99 4.01 2.07
CA LEU A 233 12.10 3.23 1.51
C LEU A 233 12.04 3.26 -0.02
N LEU A 234 10.85 3.01 -0.61
CA LEU A 234 10.65 3.10 -2.06
C LEU A 234 11.08 4.46 -2.61
N GLN A 235 10.74 5.58 -1.92
CA GLN A 235 11.14 6.92 -2.35
C GLN A 235 12.66 7.11 -2.34
N LYS A 236 13.37 6.57 -1.33
CA LYS A 236 14.85 6.58 -1.30
C LYS A 236 15.45 5.78 -2.46
N VAL A 237 14.86 4.60 -2.75
CA VAL A 237 15.27 3.77 -3.88
C VAL A 237 14.98 4.47 -5.21
N ALA A 238 13.80 5.08 -5.37
CA ALA A 238 13.44 5.82 -6.59
C ALA A 238 14.35 7.02 -6.88
N GLU A 239 14.84 7.70 -5.82
CA GLU A 239 15.78 8.81 -5.93
C GLU A 239 17.14 8.33 -6.46
N LYS A 240 17.63 7.18 -5.95
CA LYS A 240 18.94 6.64 -6.35
C LYS A 240 18.89 5.83 -7.65
N TYR A 241 17.80 5.12 -7.88
CA TYR A 241 17.63 4.19 -9.00
C TYR A 241 16.38 4.54 -9.84
N PRO A 242 16.37 5.69 -10.53
CA PRO A 242 15.21 6.10 -11.34
C PRO A 242 14.90 5.07 -12.43
N GLY A 243 13.63 4.68 -12.54
CA GLY A 243 13.18 3.70 -13.53
C GLY A 243 13.50 2.23 -13.22
N LYS A 244 14.12 1.92 -12.06
CA LYS A 244 14.47 0.54 -11.67
C LYS A 244 13.50 -0.08 -10.66
N ILE A 245 12.31 0.50 -10.50
CA ILE A 245 11.23 -0.02 -9.66
C ILE A 245 10.12 -0.49 -10.57
N GLY A 246 9.72 -1.77 -10.44
CA GLY A 246 8.63 -2.37 -11.21
C GLY A 246 7.37 -2.62 -10.38
N PHE A 247 6.22 -2.67 -11.04
CA PHE A 247 4.97 -3.17 -10.45
C PHE A 247 4.59 -4.49 -11.13
N LEU A 248 4.53 -5.56 -10.34
CA LEU A 248 4.16 -6.89 -10.83
C LEU A 248 2.63 -7.00 -10.98
N LYS A 249 2.13 -6.71 -12.18
CA LYS A 249 0.71 -6.84 -12.51
C LYS A 249 0.36 -8.29 -12.85
N LYS A 250 0.35 -9.15 -11.82
CA LYS A 250 0.06 -10.59 -11.94
C LYS A 250 -0.85 -11.06 -10.78
N ARG A 251 -1.89 -11.83 -11.10
CA ARG A 251 -2.90 -12.25 -10.11
C ARG A 251 -2.35 -13.22 -9.08
N GLU A 252 -1.47 -14.10 -9.51
CA GLU A 252 -0.81 -15.08 -8.67
C GLU A 252 0.08 -14.45 -7.59
N ALA A 253 0.46 -13.19 -7.80
CA ALA A 253 1.24 -12.41 -6.85
C ALA A 253 0.37 -11.53 -5.92
N ILE A 254 -0.96 -11.65 -5.95
CA ILE A 254 -1.82 -10.89 -5.03
C ILE A 254 -1.67 -11.43 -3.62
N VAL A 255 -1.34 -10.55 -2.69
CA VAL A 255 -1.42 -10.80 -1.25
C VAL A 255 -2.76 -10.31 -0.73
N TYR A 256 -3.40 -11.11 0.12
CA TYR A 256 -4.70 -10.81 0.68
C TYR A 256 -4.59 -10.48 2.17
N THR A 257 -5.27 -9.45 2.63
CA THR A 257 -5.38 -9.06 4.03
C THR A 257 -6.82 -8.66 4.37
N HIS A 258 -7.13 -8.35 5.63
CA HIS A 258 -8.49 -8.04 6.06
C HIS A 258 -8.74 -6.54 6.11
N ALA A 259 -9.97 -6.16 5.76
CA ALA A 259 -10.49 -4.82 6.03
C ALA A 259 -10.65 -4.61 7.55
N LYS A 260 -10.79 -3.36 7.99
CA LYS A 260 -11.04 -3.05 9.40
C LYS A 260 -12.52 -3.22 9.74
N HIS A 261 -12.80 -3.87 10.87
CA HIS A 261 -14.16 -4.21 11.26
C HIS A 261 -14.94 -3.00 11.80
N THR A 262 -14.24 -2.04 12.39
CA THR A 262 -14.86 -0.86 13.00
C THR A 262 -14.40 0.45 12.36
N LEU A 263 -15.28 1.47 12.36
CA LEU A 263 -14.95 2.81 11.87
C LEU A 263 -13.76 3.41 12.65
N HIS A 264 -13.67 3.13 13.94
CA HIS A 264 -12.56 3.62 14.77
C HIS A 264 -11.22 3.07 14.29
N GLU A 265 -11.10 1.76 14.09
CA GLU A 265 -9.87 1.11 13.58
C GLU A 265 -9.51 1.59 12.17
N PHE A 266 -10.52 1.73 11.32
CA PHE A 266 -10.36 2.27 9.97
C PHE A 266 -9.77 3.68 10.00
N LEU A 267 -10.35 4.61 10.78
CA LEU A 267 -9.85 5.97 10.90
C LEU A 267 -8.43 6.02 11.50
N GLN A 268 -8.12 5.18 12.50
CA GLN A 268 -6.78 5.04 13.06
C GLN A 268 -5.78 4.59 11.99
N GLN A 269 -6.13 3.60 11.16
CA GLN A 269 -5.29 3.13 10.07
C GLN A 269 -5.03 4.24 9.04
N ARG A 270 -6.07 4.98 8.63
CA ARG A 270 -5.94 6.07 7.64
C ARG A 270 -5.14 7.25 8.18
N ARG A 271 -5.30 7.60 9.45
CA ARG A 271 -4.47 8.62 10.12
C ARG A 271 -3.00 8.21 10.13
N ARG A 272 -2.71 6.94 10.45
CA ARG A 272 -1.35 6.39 10.40
C ARG A 272 -0.77 6.46 8.98
N TRP A 273 -1.54 6.15 7.96
CA TRP A 273 -1.06 6.25 6.57
C TRP A 273 -0.84 7.71 6.13
N ALA A 274 -1.71 8.62 6.54
CA ALA A 274 -1.56 10.03 6.22
C ALA A 274 -0.37 10.70 6.93
N SER A 275 -0.01 10.25 8.15
CA SER A 275 1.06 10.87 8.95
C SER A 275 2.44 10.85 8.27
N LYS A 276 2.71 9.89 7.39
CA LYS A 276 3.98 9.79 6.66
C LYS A 276 4.17 10.87 5.57
N SER A 277 3.08 11.53 5.14
CA SER A 277 3.14 12.57 4.10
C SER A 277 4.01 13.78 4.47
N VAL A 278 4.21 14.04 5.77
CA VAL A 278 5.10 15.12 6.25
C VAL A 278 6.58 14.89 5.89
N LYS A 279 6.97 13.65 5.58
CA LYS A 279 8.34 13.27 5.18
C LYS A 279 8.54 13.23 3.67
N TYR A 280 7.51 13.47 2.87
CA TYR A 280 7.65 13.45 1.42
C TYR A 280 8.60 14.55 0.94
N LYS A 281 9.69 14.15 0.33
CA LYS A 281 10.68 15.05 -0.26
C LYS A 281 10.16 15.66 -1.57
N ASP A 282 9.45 14.88 -2.38
CA ASP A 282 8.91 15.34 -3.66
C ASP A 282 7.67 16.23 -3.44
N LYS A 283 7.89 17.56 -3.55
CA LYS A 283 6.84 18.57 -3.43
C LYS A 283 5.73 18.44 -4.49
N LYS A 284 6.00 17.75 -5.62
CA LYS A 284 4.98 17.51 -6.65
C LYS A 284 3.92 16.52 -6.15
N VAL A 285 4.33 15.48 -5.41
CA VAL A 285 3.39 14.53 -4.78
C VAL A 285 2.50 15.28 -3.78
N VAL A 286 3.08 16.15 -2.96
CA VAL A 286 2.33 16.98 -2.01
C VAL A 286 1.36 17.91 -2.76
N ALA A 287 1.81 18.57 -3.82
CA ALA A 287 0.96 19.48 -4.61
C ALA A 287 -0.23 18.72 -5.24
N VAL A 288 -0.02 17.51 -5.75
CA VAL A 288 -1.10 16.64 -6.26
C VAL A 288 -2.10 16.31 -5.16
N ALA A 289 -1.62 15.90 -3.98
CA ALA A 289 -2.49 15.57 -2.85
C ALA A 289 -3.33 16.79 -2.40
N VAL A 290 -2.71 17.97 -2.33
CA VAL A 290 -3.42 19.24 -2.04
C VAL A 290 -4.44 19.58 -3.14
N GLY A 291 -4.11 19.39 -4.41
CA GLY A 291 -5.03 19.60 -5.52
C GLY A 291 -6.28 18.71 -5.44
N ILE A 292 -6.09 17.42 -5.13
CA ILE A 292 -7.19 16.46 -4.89
C ILE A 292 -8.04 16.91 -3.69
N TRP A 293 -7.40 17.34 -2.61
CA TRP A 293 -8.10 17.82 -1.42
C TRP A 293 -8.92 19.08 -1.71
N LEU A 294 -8.34 20.07 -2.40
CA LEU A 294 -9.03 21.30 -2.81
C LEU A 294 -10.23 21.02 -3.73
N PHE A 295 -10.12 20.06 -4.64
CA PHE A 295 -11.24 19.62 -5.46
C PHE A 295 -12.40 19.10 -4.59
N ASN A 296 -12.14 18.17 -3.66
CA ASN A 296 -13.18 17.66 -2.78
C ASN A 296 -13.77 18.76 -1.87
N LEU A 297 -12.93 19.65 -1.35
CA LEU A 297 -13.36 20.82 -0.57
C LEU A 297 -14.26 21.73 -1.42
N SER A 298 -13.92 21.98 -2.69
CA SER A 298 -14.72 22.82 -3.58
C SER A 298 -16.12 22.25 -3.81
N MET A 299 -16.26 20.91 -3.86
CA MET A 299 -17.57 20.25 -3.96
C MET A 299 -18.42 20.47 -2.70
N VAL A 300 -17.82 20.38 -1.51
CA VAL A 300 -18.51 20.66 -0.24
C VAL A 300 -18.96 22.12 -0.19
N VAL A 301 -18.07 23.05 -0.55
CA VAL A 301 -18.39 24.48 -0.56
C VAL A 301 -19.50 24.79 -1.59
N ASN A 302 -19.43 24.23 -2.81
CA ASN A 302 -20.49 24.40 -3.81
C ASN A 302 -21.83 23.85 -3.34
N LEU A 303 -21.84 22.70 -2.63
CA LEU A 303 -23.07 22.15 -2.07
C LEU A 303 -23.69 23.10 -1.04
N LEU A 304 -22.88 23.68 -0.15
CA LEU A 304 -23.37 24.65 0.85
C LEU A 304 -23.85 25.97 0.19
N LEU A 305 -23.12 26.48 -0.79
CA LEU A 305 -23.55 27.68 -1.53
C LEU A 305 -24.80 27.43 -2.38
N GLY A 306 -25.08 26.19 -2.73
CA GLY A 306 -26.29 25.76 -3.44
C GLY A 306 -27.59 26.04 -2.69
N PHE A 307 -27.56 26.22 -1.36
CA PHE A 307 -28.72 26.67 -0.56
C PHE A 307 -28.99 28.18 -0.76
N VAL A 308 -28.01 28.95 -1.29
CA VAL A 308 -28.16 30.38 -1.57
C VAL A 308 -28.47 30.64 -3.05
N ASP A 309 -27.80 29.91 -3.96
CA ASP A 309 -27.98 30.03 -5.41
C ASP A 309 -27.90 28.64 -6.07
N VAL A 310 -28.97 28.28 -6.78
CA VAL A 310 -29.10 27.00 -7.51
C VAL A 310 -28.00 26.78 -8.55
N TYR A 311 -27.32 27.83 -9.00
CA TYR A 311 -26.17 27.73 -9.89
C TYR A 311 -25.09 26.79 -9.29
N PHE A 312 -24.82 26.87 -8.00
CA PHE A 312 -23.81 26.04 -7.34
C PHE A 312 -24.23 24.58 -7.23
N LEU A 313 -25.54 24.28 -7.16
CA LEU A 313 -26.05 22.89 -7.27
C LEU A 313 -25.76 22.29 -8.65
N LYS A 314 -25.91 23.08 -9.72
CA LYS A 314 -25.55 22.63 -11.07
C LYS A 314 -24.03 22.38 -11.18
N LEU A 315 -23.21 23.24 -10.55
CA LEU A 315 -21.76 23.10 -10.56
C LEU A 315 -21.31 21.86 -9.79
N VAL A 316 -21.82 21.59 -8.59
CA VAL A 316 -21.49 20.37 -7.82
C VAL A 316 -22.00 19.12 -8.54
N LEU A 317 -23.15 19.17 -9.19
CA LEU A 317 -23.66 18.03 -9.96
C LEU A 317 -22.72 17.71 -11.15
N LEU A 318 -22.27 18.73 -11.87
CA LEU A 318 -21.27 18.56 -12.94
C LEU A 318 -19.97 17.93 -12.41
N GLN A 319 -19.43 18.46 -11.30
CA GLN A 319 -18.23 17.93 -10.66
C GLN A 319 -18.43 16.46 -10.23
N PHE A 320 -19.58 16.13 -9.65
CA PHE A 320 -19.91 14.79 -9.20
C PHE A 320 -20.00 13.80 -10.37
N VAL A 321 -20.66 14.17 -11.46
CA VAL A 321 -20.78 13.33 -12.66
C VAL A 321 -19.40 13.09 -13.28
N LEU A 322 -18.60 14.13 -13.47
CA LEU A 322 -17.25 14.01 -14.01
C LEU A 322 -16.35 13.16 -13.12
N LYS A 323 -16.38 13.39 -11.80
CA LYS A 323 -15.67 12.57 -10.82
C LYS A 323 -16.03 11.10 -10.97
N THR A 324 -17.32 10.78 -10.93
CA THR A 324 -17.80 9.39 -10.98
C THR A 324 -17.42 8.70 -12.29
N ILE A 325 -17.55 9.38 -13.44
CA ILE A 325 -17.15 8.83 -14.73
C ILE A 325 -15.65 8.49 -14.75
N PHE A 326 -14.80 9.46 -14.40
CA PHE A 326 -13.35 9.26 -14.50
C PHE A 326 -12.82 8.28 -13.45
N GLU A 327 -13.38 8.27 -12.23
CA GLU A 327 -13.06 7.24 -11.24
C GLU A 327 -13.50 5.85 -11.68
N THR A 328 -14.66 5.71 -12.32
CA THR A 328 -15.11 4.44 -12.89
C THR A 328 -14.15 3.96 -13.99
N VAL A 329 -13.76 4.83 -14.91
CA VAL A 329 -12.79 4.50 -15.98
C VAL A 329 -11.44 4.09 -15.39
N TYR A 330 -11.03 4.71 -14.29
CA TYR A 330 -9.79 4.37 -13.59
C TYR A 330 -9.88 3.04 -12.84
N LEU A 331 -10.93 2.85 -12.03
CA LEU A 331 -11.06 1.71 -11.12
C LEU A 331 -11.48 0.42 -11.82
N LEU A 332 -12.33 0.49 -12.82
CA LEU A 332 -12.88 -0.71 -13.46
C LEU A 332 -11.81 -1.70 -13.97
N PRO A 333 -10.71 -1.27 -14.66
CA PRO A 333 -9.66 -2.20 -15.06
C PRO A 333 -8.83 -2.73 -13.86
N ILE A 334 -8.68 -1.97 -12.79
CA ILE A 334 -7.99 -2.38 -11.57
C ILE A 334 -8.82 -3.44 -10.84
N ASP A 335 -10.11 -3.18 -10.63
CA ASP A 335 -11.01 -4.10 -9.95
C ASP A 335 -11.28 -5.38 -10.77
N ARG A 336 -11.27 -5.29 -12.11
CA ARG A 336 -11.26 -6.49 -12.96
C ARG A 336 -10.00 -7.32 -12.76
N PHE A 337 -8.84 -6.68 -12.62
CA PHE A 337 -7.60 -7.35 -12.31
C PHE A 337 -7.64 -8.01 -10.93
N LEU A 338 -8.12 -7.30 -9.90
CA LEU A 338 -8.25 -7.79 -8.52
C LEU A 338 -9.46 -8.74 -8.32
N LYS A 339 -10.27 -9.02 -9.34
CA LYS A 339 -11.53 -9.79 -9.29
C LYS A 339 -12.59 -9.15 -8.36
N ARG A 340 -12.66 -7.81 -8.36
CA ARG A 340 -13.56 -6.99 -7.53
C ARG A 340 -14.47 -6.06 -8.36
N SER A 341 -14.59 -6.30 -9.67
CA SER A 341 -15.36 -5.42 -10.57
C SER A 341 -16.85 -5.26 -10.21
N ASN A 342 -17.39 -6.20 -9.44
CA ASN A 342 -18.74 -6.12 -8.87
C ASN A 342 -18.90 -5.02 -7.82
N LEU A 343 -17.82 -4.38 -7.36
CA LEU A 343 -17.87 -3.31 -6.35
C LEU A 343 -17.92 -1.90 -6.98
N VAL A 344 -17.59 -1.75 -8.27
CA VAL A 344 -17.45 -0.43 -8.91
C VAL A 344 -18.73 0.40 -8.89
N TRP A 345 -19.92 -0.24 -8.91
CA TRP A 345 -21.20 0.46 -8.79
C TRP A 345 -21.38 1.19 -7.45
N LEU A 346 -20.68 0.72 -6.40
CA LEU A 346 -20.68 1.40 -5.09
C LEU A 346 -20.12 2.81 -5.14
N LEU A 347 -19.32 3.16 -6.16
CA LEU A 347 -18.79 4.51 -6.32
C LEU A 347 -19.87 5.60 -6.29
N VAL A 348 -21.01 5.34 -6.94
CA VAL A 348 -22.10 6.34 -7.02
C VAL A 348 -22.67 6.63 -5.64
N ILE A 349 -22.86 5.58 -4.83
CA ILE A 349 -23.46 5.69 -3.48
C ILE A 349 -22.46 6.25 -2.48
N LEU A 350 -21.19 5.90 -2.63
CA LEU A 350 -20.13 6.19 -1.65
C LEU A 350 -19.42 7.50 -1.92
N SER A 351 -19.40 7.99 -3.17
CA SER A 351 -18.71 9.23 -3.51
C SER A 351 -19.12 10.40 -2.61
N PRO A 352 -20.38 10.64 -2.24
CA PRO A 352 -20.74 11.72 -1.32
C PRO A 352 -20.06 11.59 0.05
N ILE A 353 -20.07 10.37 0.61
CA ILE A 353 -19.45 10.07 1.92
C ILE A 353 -17.93 10.20 1.81
N HIS A 354 -17.36 9.69 0.73
CA HIS A 354 -15.93 9.73 0.47
C HIS A 354 -15.41 11.18 0.31
N ILE A 355 -16.17 12.08 -0.31
CA ILE A 355 -15.83 13.50 -0.42
C ILE A 355 -15.67 14.12 0.97
N ILE A 356 -16.66 13.92 1.86
CA ILE A 356 -16.64 14.45 3.23
C ILE A 356 -15.48 13.81 4.02
N TYR A 357 -15.33 12.50 3.94
CA TYR A 357 -14.26 11.74 4.58
C TYR A 357 -12.88 12.25 4.14
N PHE A 358 -12.66 12.48 2.84
CA PHE A 358 -11.39 12.92 2.30
C PHE A 358 -11.00 14.33 2.80
N VAL A 359 -11.98 15.24 2.86
CA VAL A 359 -11.79 16.57 3.45
C VAL A 359 -11.44 16.46 4.93
N TYR A 360 -12.15 15.62 5.68
CA TYR A 360 -11.90 15.38 7.10
C TYR A 360 -10.48 14.81 7.36
N VAL A 361 -10.09 13.78 6.64
CA VAL A 361 -8.76 13.14 6.80
C VAL A 361 -7.64 14.10 6.43
N GLY A 362 -7.82 14.95 5.41
CA GLY A 362 -6.84 15.97 5.05
C GLY A 362 -6.60 17.00 6.17
N ILE A 363 -7.64 17.35 6.93
CA ILE A 363 -7.52 18.24 8.08
C ILE A 363 -6.87 17.51 9.29
N MET A 364 -7.36 16.29 9.59
CA MET A 364 -6.96 15.53 10.77
C MET A 364 -5.65 14.76 10.63
N GLY A 365 -5.20 14.47 9.41
CA GLY A 365 -3.97 13.74 9.13
C GLY A 365 -2.68 14.43 9.63
N ASN A 366 -2.77 15.72 9.96
CA ASN A 366 -1.66 16.49 10.57
C ASN A 366 -1.52 16.29 12.09
N THR A 367 -2.38 15.47 12.75
CA THR A 367 -2.26 15.20 14.18
C THR A 367 -1.19 14.13 14.44
N LYS A 368 -0.14 14.50 15.18
CA LYS A 368 1.12 13.74 15.34
C LYS A 368 1.05 12.47 16.19
N LYS A 369 -0.04 12.16 16.90
CA LYS A 369 -0.08 11.02 17.83
C LYS A 369 -1.20 10.04 17.46
N TYR A 370 -0.86 8.76 17.40
CA TYR A 370 -1.84 7.68 17.23
C TYR A 370 -1.41 6.43 18.03
N ASN A 371 -2.37 5.57 18.34
CA ASN A 371 -2.08 4.29 19.00
C ASN A 371 -1.88 3.21 17.93
N TRP A 372 -0.80 2.44 18.03
CA TRP A 372 -0.54 1.29 17.19
C TRP A 372 -0.23 0.07 18.05
N LYS A 373 -1.12 -0.94 18.02
CA LYS A 373 -0.99 -2.20 18.78
C LYS A 373 -0.63 -1.96 20.27
N GLY A 374 -1.38 -1.03 20.90
CA GLY A 374 -1.20 -0.68 22.31
C GLY A 374 -0.05 0.29 22.61
N ARG A 375 0.70 0.76 21.59
CA ARG A 375 1.80 1.72 21.76
C ARG A 375 1.41 3.09 21.21
N ASN A 376 1.69 4.15 21.99
CA ASN A 376 1.58 5.54 21.52
C ASN A 376 2.82 5.87 20.69
N VAL A 377 2.62 6.12 19.40
CA VAL A 377 3.68 6.42 18.41
C VAL A 377 3.38 7.72 17.67
N GLN A 378 4.42 8.31 17.10
CA GLN A 378 4.34 9.56 16.33
C GLN A 378 4.59 9.32 14.85
#